data_87175aac26af8e3ce3eb09f9b39bbf52
#
_entry.id   87175aac26af8e3ce3eb09f9b39bbf52
#
_cell.length_a   1.000
_cell.length_b   1.000
_cell.length_c   1.000
_cell.angle_alpha   90.00
_cell.angle_beta   90.00
_cell.angle_gamma   90.00
#
_symmetry.space_group_name_H-M   'P 1'
#
loop_
_entity.id
_entity.type
_entity.pdbx_description
1 polymer ?
#
loop_
_entity_poly.entity_id
_entity_poly.type
_entity_poly.pdbx_seq_one_letter_code
_entity_poly.pdbx_strand_id
1 'polypeptide(L)' 'MQDVNRLKLVLVEQKKTSKWLSEKLGVSQSTVSKWCTNSSQPDIETLARISKLLGVGMEELFNKKFMESV' A
#
# COMPACT_ATOMS: atom_id res chain seq x y z
N MET A 1 3.87 17.19 3.02
CA MET A 1 3.72 16.34 1.84
C MET A 1 2.44 15.54 1.95
N GLN A 2 1.66 15.47 0.87
CA GLN A 2 0.39 14.76 0.89
C GLN A 2 0.61 13.26 0.63
N ASP A 3 0.02 12.43 1.49
CA ASP A 3 0.10 10.99 1.31
C ASP A 3 -0.77 10.56 0.12
N VAL A 4 -0.19 9.75 -0.75
CA VAL A 4 -0.89 9.24 -1.93
C VAL A 4 -1.63 7.95 -1.60
N ASN A 5 -1.02 7.06 -0.82
CA ASN A 5 -1.64 5.80 -0.45
C ASN A 5 -1.86 5.71 1.06
N ARG A 6 -2.75 4.79 1.45
CA ARG A 6 -3.03 4.49 2.86
C ARG A 6 -2.71 3.04 3.18
N LEU A 7 -1.67 2.51 2.55
CA LEU A 7 -1.30 1.10 2.69
C LEU A 7 -1.02 0.69 4.13
N LYS A 8 -0.28 1.53 4.86
CA LYS A 8 0.03 1.24 6.26
C LYS A 8 -1.25 1.06 7.09
N LEU A 9 -2.23 1.95 6.87
CA LEU A 9 -3.48 1.89 7.60
C LEU A 9 -4.25 0.59 7.29
N VAL A 10 -4.31 0.21 6.02
CA VAL A 10 -4.99 -1.02 5.61
C VAL A 10 -4.30 -2.24 6.23
N LEU A 11 -2.97 -2.27 6.23
CA LEU A 11 -2.22 -3.36 6.86
C LEU A 11 -2.54 -3.47 8.34
N VAL A 12 -2.54 -2.33 9.05
CA VAL A 12 -2.85 -2.29 10.49
C VAL A 12 -4.28 -2.78 10.73
N GLU A 13 -5.23 -2.31 9.95
CA GLU A 13 -6.63 -2.72 10.08
C GLU A 13 -6.80 -4.23 9.92
N GLN A 14 -6.00 -4.84 9.05
CA GLN A 14 -6.08 -6.27 8.80
C GLN A 14 -5.10 -7.09 9.64
N LYS A 15 -4.37 -6.42 10.55
CA LYS A 15 -3.39 -7.05 11.42
C LYS A 15 -2.30 -7.77 10.61
N LYS A 16 -1.89 -7.16 9.51
CA LYS A 16 -0.80 -7.65 8.66
C LYS A 16 0.41 -6.73 8.81
N THR A 17 1.60 -7.28 8.53
CA THR A 17 2.86 -6.54 8.68
C THR A 17 3.48 -6.25 7.32
N SER A 18 4.39 -5.26 7.29
CA SER A 18 5.20 -4.99 6.09
C SER A 18 6.02 -6.21 5.71
N LYS A 19 6.51 -6.96 6.71
CA LYS A 19 7.27 -8.19 6.45
C LYS A 19 6.41 -9.21 5.73
N TRP A 20 5.18 -9.42 6.21
CA TRP A 20 4.25 -10.33 5.56
C TRP A 20 4.02 -9.94 4.10
N LEU A 21 3.77 -8.67 3.86
CA LEU A 21 3.49 -8.19 2.50
C LEU A 21 4.73 -8.34 1.61
N SER A 22 5.91 -8.01 2.13
CA SER A 22 7.15 -8.13 1.36
C SER A 22 7.39 -9.58 0.93
N GLU A 23 7.14 -10.53 1.82
CA GLU A 23 7.30 -11.95 1.52
C GLU A 23 6.32 -12.41 0.46
N LYS A 24 5.07 -11.96 0.54
CA LYS A 24 4.03 -12.32 -0.44
C LYS A 24 4.31 -11.75 -1.82
N LEU A 25 4.90 -10.57 -1.89
CA LEU A 25 5.20 -9.91 -3.16
C LEU A 25 6.58 -10.25 -3.71
N GLY A 26 7.45 -10.82 -2.89
CA GLY A 26 8.82 -11.11 -3.31
C GLY A 26 9.70 -9.86 -3.40
N VAL A 27 9.43 -8.85 -2.58
CA VAL A 27 10.21 -7.62 -2.54
C VAL A 27 10.79 -7.44 -1.13
N SER A 28 11.72 -6.50 -0.97
CA SER A 28 12.34 -6.26 0.33
C SER A 28 11.38 -5.54 1.28
N GLN A 29 11.60 -5.71 2.59
CA GLN A 29 10.84 -4.96 3.59
C GLN A 29 11.08 -3.46 3.45
N SER A 30 12.29 -3.07 3.05
CA SER A 30 12.64 -1.68 2.82
C SER A 30 11.76 -1.06 1.74
N THR A 31 11.49 -1.81 0.67
CA THR A 31 10.61 -1.37 -0.41
C THR A 31 9.19 -1.13 0.11
N VAL A 32 8.64 -2.10 0.85
CA VAL A 32 7.29 -1.97 1.42
C VAL A 32 7.25 -0.81 2.41
N SER A 33 8.27 -0.65 3.22
CA SER A 33 8.35 0.45 4.19
C SER A 33 8.28 1.81 3.49
N LYS A 34 8.95 1.96 2.36
CA LYS A 34 8.89 3.20 1.57
C LYS A 34 7.47 3.48 1.07
N TRP A 35 6.75 2.44 0.67
CA TRP A 35 5.34 2.60 0.28
C TRP A 35 4.49 3.03 1.47
N CYS A 36 4.71 2.41 2.63
CA CYS A 36 3.94 2.72 3.84
C CYS A 36 4.17 4.16 4.32
N THR A 37 5.36 4.70 4.11
CA THR A 37 5.67 6.09 4.49
C THR A 37 5.41 7.08 3.36
N ASN A 38 4.94 6.61 2.22
CA ASN A 38 4.70 7.42 1.03
C ASN A 38 5.97 8.07 0.47
N SER A 39 7.13 7.49 0.79
CA SER A 39 8.41 7.93 0.20
C SER A 39 8.51 7.52 -1.26
N SER A 40 7.87 6.41 -1.62
CA SER A 40 7.71 5.97 -3.00
C SER A 40 6.38 5.24 -3.12
N GLN A 41 5.94 4.99 -4.35
CA GLN A 41 4.66 4.34 -4.58
C GLN A 41 4.88 3.05 -5.36
N PRO A 42 4.09 1.99 -5.08
CA PRO A 42 4.12 0.81 -5.92
C PRO A 42 3.54 1.13 -7.30
N ASP A 43 3.99 0.41 -8.33
CA ASP A 43 3.41 0.58 -9.66
C ASP A 43 2.01 -0.02 -9.71
N ILE A 44 1.30 0.21 -10.81
CA ILE A 44 -0.10 -0.19 -10.93
C ILE A 44 -0.28 -1.72 -10.85
N GLU A 45 0.64 -2.47 -11.43
CA GLU A 45 0.59 -3.93 -11.37
C GLU A 45 0.76 -4.44 -9.94
N THR A 46 1.71 -3.86 -9.21
CA THR A 46 1.94 -4.20 -7.82
C THR A 46 0.75 -3.82 -6.96
N LEU A 47 0.14 -2.66 -7.20
CA LEU A 47 -1.08 -2.25 -6.49
C LEU A 47 -2.20 -3.26 -6.70
N ALA A 48 -2.38 -3.77 -7.92
CA ALA A 48 -3.38 -4.78 -8.19
C ALA A 48 -3.13 -6.06 -7.38
N ARG A 49 -1.86 -6.47 -7.29
CA ARG A 49 -1.49 -7.64 -6.50
C ARG A 49 -1.75 -7.41 -5.01
N ILE A 50 -1.42 -6.23 -4.50
CA ILE A 50 -1.67 -5.88 -3.11
C ILE A 50 -3.17 -5.91 -2.81
N SER A 51 -3.99 -5.34 -3.69
CA SER A 51 -5.44 -5.34 -3.49
C SER A 51 -5.99 -6.76 -3.40
N LYS A 52 -5.50 -7.66 -4.23
CA LYS A 52 -5.90 -9.07 -4.18
C LYS A 52 -5.47 -9.74 -2.88
N LEU A 53 -4.23 -9.51 -2.47
CA LEU A 53 -3.70 -10.12 -1.25
C LEU A 53 -4.45 -9.67 -0.01
N LEU A 54 -4.85 -8.41 0.02
CA LEU A 54 -5.55 -7.83 1.17
C LEU A 54 -7.08 -7.93 1.05
N GLY A 55 -7.58 -8.37 -0.10
CA GLY A 55 -9.02 -8.51 -0.30
C GLY A 55 -9.76 -7.17 -0.29
N VAL A 56 -9.13 -6.12 -0.77
CA VAL A 56 -9.73 -4.78 -0.84
C VAL A 56 -9.70 -4.28 -2.28
N GLY A 57 -10.55 -3.32 -2.59
CA GLY A 57 -10.50 -2.66 -3.89
C GLY A 57 -9.28 -1.76 -3.98
N MET A 58 -8.79 -1.53 -5.20
CA MET A 58 -7.63 -0.66 -5.40
C MET A 58 -7.89 0.76 -4.89
N GLU A 59 -9.14 1.23 -4.99
CA GLU A 59 -9.52 2.55 -4.49
C GLU A 59 -9.35 2.68 -2.98
N GLU A 60 -9.43 1.58 -2.25
CA GLU A 60 -9.23 1.60 -0.80
C GLU A 60 -7.78 1.78 -0.41
N LEU A 61 -6.85 1.57 -1.35
CA LEU A 61 -5.44 1.75 -1.11
C LEU A 61 -4.98 3.20 -1.30
N PHE A 62 -5.84 4.04 -1.86
CA PHE A 62 -5.52 5.45 -2.09
C PHE A 62 -6.05 6.33 -0.98
N ASN A 63 -5.31 7.40 -0.69
CA ASN A 63 -5.74 8.41 0.26
C ASN A 63 -6.84 9.26 -0.37
N LYS A 64 -7.97 9.39 0.31
CA LYS A 64 -9.11 10.15 -0.21
C LYS A 64 -8.77 11.61 -0.47
N LYS A 65 -7.97 12.20 0.41
CA LYS A 65 -7.56 13.61 0.23
C LYS A 65 -6.75 13.80 -1.03
N PHE A 66 -5.88 12.83 -1.35
CA PHE A 66 -5.14 12.89 -2.60
C PHE A 66 -6.09 12.79 -3.79
N MET A 67 -7.04 11.86 -3.74
CA MET A 67 -8.00 11.68 -4.83
C MET A 67 -8.87 12.92 -5.04
N GLU A 68 -9.22 13.61 -3.97
CA GLU A 68 -10.04 14.83 -4.05
C GLU A 68 -9.27 16.00 -4.64
N SER A 69 -7.95 15.98 -4.57
CA SER A 69 -7.11 17.12 -5.02
C SER A 69 -6.67 17.00 -6.48
N VAL A 70 -6.99 15.90 -7.17
CA VAL A 70 -6.60 15.73 -8.60
C VAL A 70 -7.73 16.05 -9.55
#